data_2870651a83ff8c9cbb6ed523577bb194
#
_entry.id   2870651a83ff8c9cbb6ed523577bb194
#
_cell.length_a   1.000
_cell.length_b   1.000
_cell.length_c   1.000
_cell.angle_alpha   90.00
_cell.angle_beta   90.00
_cell.angle_gamma   90.00
#
_symmetry.space_group_name_H-M   'P 1'
#
loop_
_entity.id
_entity.type
_entity.pdbx_description
1 polymer ?
#
loop_
_entity_poly.entity_id
_entity_poly.type
_entity_poly.pdbx_seq_one_letter_code
_entity_poly.pdbx_strand_id
1 'polypeptide(L)'
;SERFCRVRNEMIALMNNISENMRNQRATDNDALIEQSKQIELHIADFNQQMGIAIQGEDNNLNAYTLVLHMGQELQQLAFELSSLLTTDKNFRQQL
;
A
#
# COMPACT_ATOMS: atom_id res chain seq x y z
N SER A 1 6.21 -2.26 15.44
CA SER A 1 5.93 -0.82 15.39
C SER A 1 4.47 -0.59 15.04
N GLU A 2 3.85 0.34 15.74
CA GLU A 2 2.45 0.70 15.51
C GLU A 2 2.23 1.26 14.11
N ARG A 3 3.19 2.03 13.61
CA ARG A 3 3.10 2.61 12.26
C ARG A 3 3.11 1.54 11.19
N PHE A 4 3.96 0.53 11.34
CA PHE A 4 4.01 -0.58 10.41
C PHE A 4 2.69 -1.36 10.43
N CYS A 5 2.16 -1.63 11.63
CA CYS A 5 0.88 -2.33 11.77
C CYS A 5 -0.26 -1.55 11.13
N ARG A 6 -0.24 -0.23 11.25
CA ARG A 6 -1.25 0.63 10.63
C ARG A 6 -1.22 0.50 9.10
N VAL A 7 -0.03 0.62 8.52
CA VAL A 7 0.15 0.49 7.07
C VAL A 7 -0.26 -0.90 6.60
N ARG A 8 0.15 -1.95 7.31
CA ARG A 8 -0.24 -3.31 7.00
C ARG A 8 -1.76 -3.47 7.02
N ASN A 9 -2.42 -2.92 8.04
CA ASN A 9 -3.87 -3.01 8.17
C ASN A 9 -4.59 -2.26 7.05
N GLU A 10 -4.06 -1.12 6.62
CA GLU A 10 -4.59 -0.39 5.47
C GLU A 10 -4.48 -1.22 4.18
N MET A 11 -3.36 -1.92 3.99
CA MET A 11 -3.18 -2.82 2.85
C MET A 11 -4.18 -3.98 2.88
N ILE A 12 -4.39 -4.58 4.04
CA ILE A 12 -5.35 -5.67 4.20
C ILE A 12 -6.76 -5.18 3.89
N ALA A 13 -7.12 -4.00 4.39
CA ALA A 13 -8.43 -3.40 4.11
C ALA A 13 -8.63 -3.16 2.62
N LEU A 14 -7.60 -2.63 1.93
CA LEU A 14 -7.67 -2.42 0.49
C LEU A 14 -7.87 -3.74 -0.26
N MET A 15 -7.10 -4.76 0.09
CA MET A 15 -7.20 -6.07 -0.55
C MET A 15 -8.57 -6.69 -0.34
N ASN A 16 -9.13 -6.55 0.85
CA ASN A 16 -10.48 -7.03 1.16
C ASN A 16 -11.53 -6.27 0.35
N ASN A 17 -11.37 -4.96 0.20
CA ASN A 17 -12.30 -4.15 -0.61
C ASN A 17 -12.24 -4.53 -2.07
N ILE A 18 -11.05 -4.79 -2.60
CA ILE A 18 -10.88 -5.27 -3.97
C ILE A 18 -11.58 -6.62 -4.16
N SER A 19 -11.34 -7.56 -3.24
CA SER A 19 -11.93 -8.90 -3.31
C SER A 19 -13.45 -8.82 -3.26
N GLU A 20 -14.00 -8.00 -2.38
CA GLU A 20 -15.44 -7.82 -2.25
C GLU A 20 -16.04 -7.20 -3.50
N ASN A 21 -15.37 -6.20 -4.08
CA ASN A 21 -15.81 -5.57 -5.31
C ASN A 21 -15.85 -6.57 -6.47
N MET A 22 -14.83 -7.40 -6.58
CA MET A 22 -14.77 -8.46 -7.59
C MET A 22 -15.88 -9.49 -7.39
N ARG A 23 -16.13 -9.89 -6.14
CA ARG A 23 -17.18 -10.89 -5.82
C ARG A 23 -18.56 -10.37 -6.17
N ASN A 24 -18.82 -9.10 -5.92
CA ASN A 24 -20.12 -8.48 -6.15
C ASN A 24 -20.28 -7.94 -7.58
N GLN A 25 -19.25 -8.05 -8.40
CA GLN A 25 -19.22 -7.56 -9.79
C GLN A 25 -19.61 -6.09 -9.91
N ARG A 26 -19.30 -5.30 -8.88
CA ARG A 26 -19.56 -3.87 -8.88
C ARG A 26 -18.47 -3.15 -9.67
N ALA A 27 -18.82 -2.71 -10.87
CA ALA A 27 -17.91 -1.94 -11.71
C ALA A 27 -17.76 -0.48 -11.26
N THR A 28 -18.61 -0.01 -10.35
CA THR A 28 -18.79 1.40 -10.09
C THR A 28 -17.84 2.02 -9.06
N ASP A 29 -17.14 1.20 -8.26
CA ASP A 29 -16.34 1.71 -7.14
C ASP A 29 -14.84 1.69 -7.39
N ASN A 30 -14.42 1.50 -8.66
CA ASN A 30 -13.00 1.45 -8.98
C ASN A 30 -12.28 2.77 -8.67
N ASP A 31 -12.95 3.91 -8.86
CA ASP A 31 -12.35 5.21 -8.55
C ASP A 31 -12.08 5.36 -7.07
N ALA A 32 -12.99 4.89 -6.22
CA ALA A 32 -12.79 4.91 -4.78
C ALA A 32 -11.62 3.99 -4.37
N LEU A 33 -11.52 2.81 -4.97
CA LEU A 33 -10.42 1.88 -4.70
C LEU A 33 -9.08 2.43 -5.18
N ILE A 34 -9.05 3.07 -6.35
CA ILE A 34 -7.86 3.71 -6.88
C ILE A 34 -7.40 4.82 -5.93
N GLU A 35 -8.32 5.66 -5.47
CA GLU A 35 -8.00 6.73 -4.53
C GLU A 35 -7.49 6.16 -3.21
N GLN A 36 -8.13 5.10 -2.69
CA GLN A 36 -7.68 4.43 -1.48
C GLN A 36 -6.26 3.89 -1.65
N SER A 37 -5.96 3.27 -2.79
CA SER A 37 -4.63 2.72 -3.06
C SER A 37 -3.56 3.82 -3.11
N LYS A 38 -3.89 4.98 -3.69
CA LYS A 38 -2.98 6.12 -3.75
C LYS A 38 -2.69 6.69 -2.37
N GLN A 39 -3.71 6.77 -1.51
CA GLN A 39 -3.52 7.23 -0.13
C GLN A 39 -2.62 6.27 0.64
N ILE A 40 -2.79 4.98 0.43
CA ILE A 40 -1.94 3.97 1.06
C ILE A 40 -0.50 4.09 0.57
N GLU A 41 -0.28 4.33 -0.72
CA GLU A 41 1.06 4.57 -1.26
C GLU A 41 1.74 5.75 -0.54
N LEU A 42 1.01 6.84 -0.31
CA LEU A 42 1.54 8.01 0.40
C LEU A 42 1.89 7.66 1.86
N HIS A 43 1.02 6.91 2.53
CA HIS A 43 1.26 6.50 3.92
C HIS A 43 2.48 5.58 4.02
N ILE A 44 2.65 4.67 3.08
CA ILE A 44 3.82 3.77 3.05
C ILE A 44 5.09 4.57 2.77
N ALA A 45 5.05 5.50 1.82
CA ALA A 45 6.20 6.35 1.51
C ALA A 45 6.62 7.16 2.73
N ASP A 46 5.66 7.73 3.46
CA ASP A 46 5.94 8.46 4.69
C ASP A 46 6.55 7.54 5.76
N PHE A 47 5.98 6.35 5.92
CA PHE A 47 6.52 5.35 6.84
C PHE A 47 7.98 5.03 6.51
N ASN A 48 8.28 4.79 5.23
CA ASN A 48 9.65 4.46 4.80
C ASN A 48 10.61 5.61 5.06
N GLN A 49 10.17 6.84 4.84
CA GLN A 49 10.97 8.02 5.13
C GLN A 49 11.27 8.15 6.61
N GLN A 50 10.28 7.97 7.46
CA GLN A 50 10.44 8.04 8.91
C GLN A 50 11.37 6.95 9.43
N MET A 51 11.28 5.75 8.87
CA MET A 51 12.19 4.66 9.23
C MET A 51 13.62 4.96 8.81
N GLY A 52 13.83 5.56 7.64
CA GLY A 52 15.17 5.98 7.20
C GLY A 52 15.79 6.99 8.16
N ILE A 53 15.00 7.96 8.64
CA ILE A 53 15.45 8.94 9.62
C ILE A 53 15.80 8.24 10.95
N ALA A 54 14.97 7.33 11.41
CA ALA A 54 15.18 6.62 12.66
C ALA A 54 16.47 5.79 12.63
N ILE A 55 16.78 5.15 11.48
CA ILE A 55 18.01 4.38 11.31
C ILE A 55 19.25 5.26 11.44
N GLN A 56 19.21 6.49 10.93
CA GLN A 56 20.34 7.41 10.99
C GLN A 56 20.63 7.88 12.41
N GLY A 57 19.62 7.87 13.28
CA GLY A 57 19.75 8.39 14.64
C GLY A 57 20.11 7.38 15.72
N GLU A 58 20.11 6.07 15.42
CA GLU A 58 20.31 5.04 16.42
C GLU A 58 21.33 3.98 15.99
N ASP A 59 22.29 3.72 16.90
CA ASP A 59 23.32 2.69 16.70
C ASP A 59 22.83 1.29 17.08
N ASN A 60 21.70 1.19 17.79
CA ASN A 60 21.22 -0.08 18.33
C ASN A 60 20.14 -0.67 17.42
N ASN A 61 20.24 -1.96 17.12
CA ASN A 61 19.25 -2.71 16.34
C ASN A 61 19.20 -2.35 14.85
N LEU A 62 20.34 -2.05 14.25
CA LEU A 62 20.43 -1.77 12.82
C LEU A 62 19.79 -2.89 11.97
N ASN A 63 19.98 -4.14 12.38
CA ASN A 63 19.40 -5.28 11.65
C ASN A 63 17.89 -5.28 11.69
N ALA A 64 17.30 -4.95 12.84
CA ALA A 64 15.84 -4.88 12.97
C ALA A 64 15.26 -3.75 12.13
N TYR A 65 15.90 -2.58 12.14
CA TYR A 65 15.47 -1.44 11.32
C TYR A 65 15.61 -1.74 9.83
N THR A 66 16.71 -2.41 9.44
CA THR A 66 16.92 -2.81 8.05
C THR A 66 15.82 -3.76 7.59
N LEU A 67 15.44 -4.72 8.42
CA LEU A 67 14.36 -5.65 8.10
C LEU A 67 13.03 -4.90 7.91
N VAL A 68 12.70 -4.00 8.84
CA VAL A 68 11.46 -3.22 8.75
C VAL A 68 11.48 -2.33 7.49
N LEU A 69 12.63 -1.75 7.16
CA LEU A 69 12.77 -0.94 5.95
C LEU A 69 12.52 -1.78 4.69
N HIS A 70 13.08 -2.99 4.64
CA HIS A 70 12.82 -3.92 3.53
C HIS A 70 11.35 -4.28 3.42
N MET A 71 10.70 -4.56 4.54
CA MET A 71 9.26 -4.86 4.57
C MET A 71 8.45 -3.67 4.06
N GLY A 72 8.82 -2.46 4.46
CA GLY A 72 8.17 -1.23 3.99
C GLY A 72 8.33 -1.03 2.49
N GLN A 73 9.50 -1.33 1.94
CA GLN A 73 9.75 -1.24 0.50
C GLN A 73 8.93 -2.26 -0.28
N GLU A 74 8.80 -3.48 0.23
CA GLU A 74 7.96 -4.50 -0.39
C GLU A 74 6.48 -4.10 -0.37
N LEU A 75 6.01 -3.52 0.75
CA LEU A 75 4.64 -3.00 0.82
C LEU A 75 4.43 -1.87 -0.18
N GLN A 76 5.41 -0.99 -0.34
CA GLN A 76 5.33 0.11 -1.31
C GLN A 76 5.19 -0.41 -2.73
N GLN A 77 5.98 -1.41 -3.08
CA GLN A 77 5.91 -2.04 -4.39
C GLN A 77 4.55 -2.71 -4.61
N LEU A 78 4.04 -3.43 -3.60
CA LEU A 78 2.74 -4.07 -3.69
C LEU A 78 1.62 -3.04 -3.87
N ALA A 79 1.64 -1.95 -3.11
CA ALA A 79 0.64 -0.90 -3.22
C ALA A 79 0.66 -0.26 -4.61
N PHE A 80 1.85 -0.02 -5.15
CA PHE A 80 2.02 0.51 -6.51
C PHE A 80 1.42 -0.46 -7.53
N GLU A 81 1.69 -1.75 -7.40
CA GLU A 81 1.17 -2.76 -8.32
C GLU A 81 -0.35 -2.85 -8.26
N LEU A 82 -0.92 -2.78 -7.05
CA LEU A 82 -2.38 -2.79 -6.90
C LEU A 82 -3.02 -1.56 -7.53
N SER A 83 -2.42 -0.38 -7.33
CA SER A 83 -2.86 0.87 -7.94
C SER A 83 -2.84 0.79 -9.46
N SER A 84 -1.76 0.25 -10.01
CA SER A 84 -1.59 0.08 -11.45
C SER A 84 -2.61 -0.90 -12.02
N LEU A 85 -2.85 -1.99 -11.31
CA LEU A 85 -3.83 -3.00 -11.72
C LEU A 85 -5.24 -2.41 -11.77
N LEU A 86 -5.62 -1.67 -10.74
CA LEU A 86 -6.93 -1.03 -10.68
C LEU A 86 -7.12 -0.01 -11.80
N THR A 87 -6.08 0.78 -12.07
CA THR A 87 -6.10 1.78 -13.14
C THR A 87 -6.20 1.11 -14.51
N THR A 88 -5.46 0.03 -14.72
CA THR A 88 -5.49 -0.74 -15.96
C THR A 88 -6.89 -1.36 -16.19
N ASP A 89 -7.46 -1.92 -15.14
CA ASP A 89 -8.81 -2.49 -15.21
C ASP A 89 -9.84 -1.42 -15.56
N LYS A 90 -9.76 -0.26 -14.92
CA LYS A 90 -10.64 0.88 -15.22
C LYS A 90 -10.53 1.29 -16.68
N ASN A 91 -9.30 1.47 -17.19
CA ASN A 91 -9.07 1.87 -18.56
C ASN A 91 -9.58 0.84 -19.55
N PHE A 92 -9.39 -0.43 -19.26
CA PHE A 92 -9.90 -1.51 -20.09
C PHE A 92 -11.42 -1.48 -20.16
N ARG A 93 -12.09 -1.32 -19.04
CA ARG A 93 -13.57 -1.27 -18.99
C ARG A 93 -14.13 -0.08 -19.77
N GLN A 94 -13.43 1.05 -19.77
CA GLN A 94 -13.85 2.22 -20.50
C GLN A 94 -13.77 2.05 -22.02
N GLN A 95 -12.96 1.10 -22.49
CA GLN A 95 -12.83 0.81 -23.91
C GLN A 95 -13.88 -0.20 -24.43
N LEU A 96 -14.57 -0.85 -23.53
CA LEU A 96 -15.63 -1.78 -23.90
C LEU A 96 -16.92 -1.03 -24.19
#